data_6c9e22314ffd8421fbfc1a0ef9755bf6
#
_entry.id   6c9e22314ffd8421fbfc1a0ef9755bf6
#
_cell.length_a   1.000
_cell.length_b   1.000
_cell.length_c   1.000
_cell.angle_alpha   90.00
_cell.angle_beta   90.00
_cell.angle_gamma   90.00
#
_symmetry.space_group_name_H-M   'P 1'
#
loop_
_entity.id
_entity.type
_entity.pdbx_description
1 polymer ?
#
loop_
_entity_poly.entity_id
_entity_poly.type
_entity_poly.pdbx_seq_one_letter_code
_entity_poly.pdbx_strand_id
1 'polypeptide(L)'
;AVFGVLGTMAVRTAIGASIRDHIALRIPIFGGVIMKSNLFSLTTNMVTMLEAGVPVIESLRLTEQSMGNTILKKGLNKVIDSASAGTKLGQSFGEVKVFPSLLSQAIAIGELRGSVVETLRGLSNYYEQQTNRAVSNMTEMIQPLTTVAIAVLVGFVAVAVISGIYSTITSIE
;
A
#
# COMPACT_ATOMS: atom_id res chain seq x y z
N ALA A 1 2.86 2.05 31.77
CA ALA A 1 1.86 2.99 31.21
C ALA A 1 2.51 4.18 30.46
N VAL A 2 3.62 4.75 30.95
CA VAL A 2 4.29 5.94 30.35
C VAL A 2 4.91 5.65 28.97
N PHE A 3 5.45 4.46 28.72
CA PHE A 3 6.02 4.07 27.41
C PHE A 3 4.95 3.91 26.31
N GLY A 4 3.73 3.56 26.66
CA GLY A 4 2.62 3.47 25.69
C GLY A 4 2.12 4.83 25.19
N VAL A 5 2.11 5.83 26.08
CA VAL A 5 1.64 7.20 25.73
C VAL A 5 2.67 7.96 24.91
N LEU A 6 3.96 7.78 25.18
CA LEU A 6 5.05 8.35 24.37
C LEU A 6 5.10 7.76 22.96
N GLY A 7 4.84 6.46 22.79
CA GLY A 7 4.76 5.79 21.50
C GLY A 7 3.61 6.31 20.63
N THR A 8 2.44 6.58 21.22
CA THR A 8 1.27 7.09 20.48
C THR A 8 1.39 8.57 20.10
N MET A 9 2.13 9.37 20.87
CA MET A 9 2.39 10.78 20.51
C MET A 9 3.43 10.92 19.40
N ALA A 10 4.46 10.08 19.34
CA ALA A 10 5.45 10.09 18.26
C ALA A 10 4.86 9.72 16.89
N VAL A 11 3.81 8.88 16.87
CA VAL A 11 3.11 8.45 15.64
C VAL A 11 2.21 9.57 15.05
N ARG A 12 1.85 10.58 15.83
CA ARG A 12 0.96 11.68 15.40
C ARG A 12 1.70 12.91 14.84
N THR A 13 3.00 12.97 14.92
CA THR A 13 3.77 14.06 14.29
C THR A 13 3.94 13.82 12.80
N ALA A 14 3.97 14.89 11.99
CA ALA A 14 4.18 14.82 10.53
C ALA A 14 5.47 14.05 10.14
N ILE A 15 6.48 14.07 11.01
CA ILE A 15 7.73 13.33 10.86
C ILE A 15 7.49 11.82 11.09
N GLY A 16 6.71 11.45 12.11
CA GLY A 16 6.35 10.06 12.40
C GLY A 16 5.51 9.43 11.29
N ALA A 17 4.60 10.18 10.67
CA ALA A 17 3.81 9.72 9.53
C ALA A 17 4.70 9.43 8.30
N SER A 18 5.65 10.29 8.00
CA SER A 18 6.58 10.11 6.86
C SER A 18 7.52 8.91 7.07
N ILE A 19 8.01 8.69 8.30
CA ILE A 19 8.86 7.54 8.64
C ILE A 19 8.04 6.23 8.54
N ARG A 20 6.83 6.21 9.08
CA ARG A 20 5.92 5.06 9.01
C ARG A 20 5.60 4.69 7.56
N ASP A 21 5.30 5.67 6.71
CA ASP A 21 4.96 5.47 5.31
C ASP A 21 6.18 4.96 4.52
N HIS A 22 7.39 5.41 4.87
CA HIS A 22 8.62 4.91 4.25
C HIS A 22 8.93 3.46 4.65
N ILE A 23 8.71 3.12 5.92
CA ILE A 23 8.89 1.75 6.43
C ILE A 23 7.79 0.84 5.86
N ALA A 24 6.54 1.29 5.82
CA ALA A 24 5.43 0.52 5.28
C ALA A 24 5.60 0.16 3.80
N LEU A 25 6.19 1.04 2.99
CA LEU A 25 6.52 0.74 1.58
C LEU A 25 7.76 -0.17 1.44
N ARG A 26 8.65 -0.23 2.45
CA ARG A 26 9.84 -1.08 2.43
C ARG A 26 9.62 -2.51 2.92
N ILE A 27 8.56 -2.75 3.67
CA ILE A 27 8.19 -4.13 4.05
C ILE A 27 7.64 -4.81 2.79
N PRO A 28 8.31 -5.86 2.26
CA PRO A 28 8.03 -6.38 0.92
C PRO A 28 6.59 -6.88 0.73
N ILE A 29 5.93 -7.30 1.82
CA ILE A 29 4.55 -7.81 1.77
C ILE A 29 3.54 -6.67 1.82
N PHE A 30 3.70 -5.71 2.74
CA PHE A 30 2.76 -4.60 2.95
C PHE A 30 2.95 -3.46 1.94
N GLY A 31 4.19 -3.17 1.55
CA GLY A 31 4.50 -2.08 0.62
C GLY A 31 3.84 -2.27 -0.75
N GLY A 32 3.80 -3.52 -1.24
CA GLY A 32 3.15 -3.85 -2.50
C GLY A 32 1.63 -3.62 -2.48
N VAL A 33 0.95 -3.95 -1.39
CA VAL A 33 -0.50 -3.72 -1.22
C VAL A 33 -0.80 -2.22 -1.15
N ILE A 34 -0.05 -1.49 -0.30
CA ILE A 34 -0.24 -0.04 -0.12
C ILE A 34 -0.03 0.71 -1.44
N MET A 35 1.02 0.38 -2.20
CA MET A 35 1.28 1.00 -3.49
C MET A 35 0.12 0.75 -4.47
N LYS A 36 -0.28 -0.51 -4.66
CA LYS A 36 -1.33 -0.90 -5.59
C LYS A 36 -2.68 -0.28 -5.22
N SER A 37 -3.04 -0.29 -3.93
CA SER A 37 -4.27 0.33 -3.43
C SER A 37 -4.30 1.84 -3.64
N ASN A 38 -3.18 2.54 -3.43
CA ASN A 38 -3.12 3.98 -3.69
C ASN A 38 -3.18 4.29 -5.20
N LEU A 39 -2.58 3.46 -6.06
CA LEU A 39 -2.68 3.61 -7.51
C LEU A 39 -4.11 3.31 -8.02
N PHE A 40 -4.78 2.32 -7.45
CA PHE A 40 -6.19 2.07 -7.70
C PHE A 40 -7.04 3.28 -7.32
N SER A 41 -6.88 3.81 -6.11
CA SER A 41 -7.60 4.99 -5.64
C SER A 41 -7.32 6.22 -6.52
N LEU A 42 -6.05 6.45 -6.91
CA LEU A 42 -5.66 7.53 -7.80
C LEU A 42 -6.38 7.43 -9.15
N THR A 43 -6.31 6.27 -9.80
CA THR A 43 -6.89 6.09 -11.13
C THR A 43 -8.41 6.14 -11.10
N THR A 44 -9.06 5.55 -10.07
CA THR A 44 -10.53 5.59 -9.90
C THR A 44 -11.03 7.01 -9.65
N ASN A 45 -10.39 7.75 -8.74
CA ASN A 45 -10.78 9.13 -8.46
C ASN A 45 -10.63 10.01 -9.70
N MET A 46 -9.52 9.86 -10.42
CA MET A 46 -9.31 10.59 -11.68
C MET A 46 -10.40 10.27 -12.71
N VAL A 47 -10.75 8.99 -12.91
CA VAL A 47 -11.85 8.60 -13.82
C VAL A 47 -13.15 9.27 -13.41
N THR A 48 -13.55 9.14 -12.16
CA THR A 48 -14.81 9.69 -11.64
C THR A 48 -14.91 11.21 -11.85
N MET A 49 -13.83 11.93 -11.56
CA MET A 49 -13.81 13.39 -11.70
C MET A 49 -13.80 13.84 -13.16
N LEU A 50 -13.02 13.18 -14.01
CA LEU A 50 -12.94 13.51 -15.44
C LEU A 50 -14.26 13.19 -16.16
N GLU A 51 -14.95 12.11 -15.79
CA GLU A 51 -16.31 11.79 -16.29
C GLU A 51 -17.35 12.80 -15.84
N ALA A 52 -17.17 13.38 -14.66
CA ALA A 52 -18.01 14.49 -14.18
C ALA A 52 -17.66 15.85 -14.83
N GLY A 53 -16.70 15.88 -15.76
CA GLY A 53 -16.28 17.09 -16.46
C GLY A 53 -15.30 17.98 -15.68
N VAL A 54 -14.74 17.48 -14.56
CA VAL A 54 -13.73 18.23 -13.81
C VAL A 54 -12.41 18.29 -14.60
N PRO A 55 -11.78 19.48 -14.73
CA PRO A 55 -10.49 19.60 -15.43
C PRO A 55 -9.41 18.69 -14.83
N VAL A 56 -8.49 18.19 -15.67
CA VAL A 56 -7.44 17.22 -15.28
C VAL A 56 -6.61 17.70 -14.10
N ILE A 57 -6.16 18.95 -14.11
CA ILE A 57 -5.32 19.51 -13.02
C ILE A 57 -6.09 19.56 -11.70
N GLU A 58 -7.36 19.96 -11.76
CA GLU A 58 -8.21 20.00 -10.56
C GLU A 58 -8.51 18.59 -10.04
N SER A 59 -8.77 17.65 -10.93
CA SER A 59 -8.93 16.24 -10.59
C SER A 59 -7.70 15.67 -9.88
N LEU A 60 -6.48 16.02 -10.34
CA LEU A 60 -5.23 15.64 -9.67
C LEU A 60 -5.12 16.25 -8.27
N ARG A 61 -5.48 17.54 -8.10
CA ARG A 61 -5.43 18.23 -6.79
C ARG A 61 -6.39 17.59 -5.78
N LEU A 62 -7.63 17.32 -6.19
CA LEU A 62 -8.62 16.68 -5.34
C LEU A 62 -8.20 15.23 -4.98
N THR A 63 -7.63 14.52 -5.94
CA THR A 63 -7.07 13.18 -5.70
C THR A 63 -5.89 13.23 -4.71
N GLU A 64 -5.01 14.22 -4.84
CA GLU A 64 -3.87 14.42 -3.92
C GLU A 64 -4.36 14.62 -2.47
N GLN A 65 -5.39 15.41 -2.26
CA GLN A 65 -5.96 15.65 -0.93
C GLN A 65 -6.51 14.36 -0.28
N SER A 66 -7.05 13.45 -1.08
CA SER A 66 -7.58 12.17 -0.62
C SER A 66 -6.51 11.10 -0.37
N MET A 67 -5.26 11.32 -0.80
CA MET A 67 -4.19 10.34 -0.64
C MET A 67 -3.70 10.25 0.80
N GLY A 68 -3.70 9.04 1.35
CA GLY A 68 -3.20 8.75 2.69
C GLY A 68 -1.69 8.59 2.79
N ASN A 69 -1.01 8.20 1.70
CA ASN A 69 0.44 7.97 1.71
C ASN A 69 1.22 9.25 1.36
N THR A 70 2.04 9.72 2.29
CA THR A 70 2.77 11.00 2.16
C THR A 70 3.81 11.01 1.03
N ILE A 71 4.38 9.85 0.67
CA ILE A 71 5.38 9.74 -0.40
C ILE A 71 4.69 9.88 -1.76
N LEU A 72 3.59 9.17 -1.96
CA LEU A 72 2.78 9.27 -3.18
C LEU A 72 2.14 10.64 -3.32
N LYS A 73 1.66 11.21 -2.22
CA LYS A 73 1.13 12.57 -2.15
C LYS A 73 2.17 13.61 -2.61
N LYS A 74 3.39 13.56 -2.10
CA LYS A 74 4.50 14.41 -2.56
C LYS A 74 4.87 14.16 -4.02
N GLY A 75 4.79 12.91 -4.46
CA GLY A 75 5.00 12.56 -5.86
C GLY A 75 3.93 13.18 -6.76
N LEU A 76 2.66 13.09 -6.37
CA LEU A 76 1.54 13.64 -7.13
C LEU A 76 1.59 15.17 -7.20
N ASN A 77 2.05 15.85 -6.13
CA ASN A 77 2.27 17.30 -6.17
C ASN A 77 3.28 17.70 -7.27
N LYS A 78 4.38 16.94 -7.41
CA LYS A 78 5.35 17.20 -8.51
C LYS A 78 4.74 17.00 -9.89
N VAL A 79 3.87 15.99 -10.03
CA VAL A 79 3.11 15.78 -11.29
C VAL A 79 2.20 16.97 -11.57
N ILE A 80 1.48 17.46 -10.54
CA ILE A 80 0.59 18.63 -10.66
C ILE A 80 1.37 19.87 -11.08
N ASP A 81 2.52 20.13 -10.45
CA ASP A 81 3.37 21.28 -10.76
C ASP A 81 3.88 21.21 -12.23
N SER A 82 4.40 20.06 -12.65
CA SER A 82 4.88 19.83 -14.02
C SER A 82 3.75 19.95 -15.05
N ALA A 83 2.61 19.33 -14.80
CA ALA A 83 1.45 19.38 -15.71
C ALA A 83 0.83 20.79 -15.76
N SER A 84 0.80 21.52 -14.64
CA SER A 84 0.33 22.92 -14.58
C SER A 84 1.24 23.86 -15.35
N ALA A 85 2.53 23.53 -15.48
CA ALA A 85 3.49 24.25 -16.32
C ALA A 85 3.37 23.91 -17.83
N GLY A 86 2.42 23.05 -18.22
CA GLY A 86 2.15 22.69 -19.61
C GLY A 86 2.86 21.41 -20.07
N THR A 87 3.56 20.70 -19.19
CA THR A 87 4.13 19.39 -19.53
C THR A 87 3.01 18.37 -19.74
N LYS A 88 3.16 17.49 -20.71
CA LYS A 88 2.19 16.40 -20.97
C LYS A 88 2.02 15.53 -19.74
N LEU A 89 0.80 15.09 -19.47
CA LEU A 89 0.45 14.35 -18.26
C LEU A 89 1.28 13.05 -18.13
N GLY A 90 1.39 12.28 -19.20
CA GLY A 90 2.18 11.05 -19.20
C GLY A 90 3.67 11.30 -18.90
N GLN A 91 4.24 12.39 -19.42
CA GLN A 91 5.62 12.80 -19.13
C GLN A 91 5.76 13.23 -17.66
N SER A 92 4.84 14.05 -17.14
CA SER A 92 4.86 14.50 -15.75
C SER A 92 4.86 13.33 -14.75
N PHE A 93 4.08 12.28 -15.01
CA PHE A 93 4.13 11.04 -14.23
C PHE A 93 5.46 10.30 -14.40
N GLY A 94 6.04 10.29 -15.60
CA GLY A 94 7.30 9.60 -15.91
C GLY A 94 8.53 10.19 -15.21
N GLU A 95 8.52 11.50 -14.92
CA GLU A 95 9.60 12.20 -14.22
C GLU A 95 9.63 11.88 -12.72
N VAL A 96 8.55 11.35 -12.18
CA VAL A 96 8.41 11.09 -10.73
C VAL A 96 8.58 9.60 -10.44
N LYS A 97 9.78 9.20 -10.01
CA LYS A 97 10.20 7.79 -9.82
C LYS A 97 9.31 6.95 -8.89
N VAL A 98 8.48 7.57 -8.05
CA VAL A 98 7.59 6.84 -7.15
C VAL A 98 6.44 6.16 -7.91
N PHE A 99 6.08 6.68 -9.08
CA PHE A 99 5.04 6.07 -9.90
C PHE A 99 5.61 5.01 -10.85
N PRO A 100 4.90 3.86 -11.01
CA PRO A 100 5.33 2.83 -11.95
C PRO A 100 5.34 3.34 -13.40
N SER A 101 6.31 2.88 -14.19
CA SER A 101 6.41 3.24 -15.61
C SER A 101 5.18 2.84 -16.42
N LEU A 102 4.48 1.77 -16.03
CA LEU A 102 3.22 1.37 -16.64
C LEU A 102 2.17 2.49 -16.58
N LEU A 103 2.05 3.19 -15.45
CA LEU A 103 1.11 4.29 -15.28
C LEU A 103 1.43 5.44 -16.24
N SER A 104 2.68 5.90 -16.25
CA SER A 104 3.11 7.02 -17.11
C SER A 104 3.00 6.72 -18.59
N GLN A 105 3.42 5.52 -19.02
CA GLN A 105 3.33 5.09 -20.41
C GLN A 105 1.88 4.96 -20.91
N ALA A 106 1.02 4.34 -20.10
CA ALA A 106 -0.39 4.20 -20.46
C ALA A 106 -1.07 5.57 -20.56
N ILE A 107 -0.83 6.48 -19.61
CA ILE A 107 -1.37 7.85 -19.68
C ILE A 107 -0.84 8.58 -20.91
N ALA A 108 0.45 8.47 -21.24
CA ALA A 108 1.02 9.09 -22.43
C ALA A 108 0.34 8.61 -23.72
N ILE A 109 0.04 7.30 -23.82
CA ILE A 109 -0.69 6.73 -24.97
C ILE A 109 -2.12 7.25 -25.01
N GLY A 110 -2.81 7.30 -23.86
CA GLY A 110 -4.17 7.84 -23.76
C GLY A 110 -4.25 9.32 -24.13
N GLU A 111 -3.24 10.10 -23.71
CA GLU A 111 -3.11 11.52 -24.03
C GLU A 111 -2.92 11.75 -25.55
N LEU A 112 -2.06 10.95 -26.19
CA LEU A 112 -1.84 11.01 -27.65
C LEU A 112 -3.10 10.66 -28.44
N ARG A 113 -3.95 9.78 -27.92
CA ARG A 113 -5.19 9.33 -28.57
C ARG A 113 -6.41 10.17 -28.20
N GLY A 114 -6.29 11.10 -27.24
CA GLY A 114 -7.42 11.82 -26.68
C GLY A 114 -8.36 10.95 -25.83
N SER A 115 -7.89 9.78 -25.36
CA SER A 115 -8.68 8.79 -24.63
C SER A 115 -8.13 8.56 -23.19
N VAL A 116 -7.75 9.65 -22.52
CA VAL A 116 -7.17 9.59 -21.16
C VAL A 116 -8.11 8.93 -20.16
N VAL A 117 -9.40 9.24 -20.19
CA VAL A 117 -10.41 8.69 -19.27
C VAL A 117 -10.52 7.18 -19.43
N GLU A 118 -10.62 6.69 -20.67
CA GLU A 118 -10.70 5.27 -20.96
C GLU A 118 -9.44 4.52 -20.52
N THR A 119 -8.27 5.12 -20.76
CA THR A 119 -6.98 4.58 -20.35
C THR A 119 -6.89 4.50 -18.82
N LEU A 120 -7.30 5.54 -18.09
CA LEU A 120 -7.34 5.56 -16.64
C LEU A 120 -8.31 4.52 -16.08
N ARG A 121 -9.46 4.30 -16.75
CA ARG A 121 -10.40 3.22 -16.38
C ARG A 121 -9.76 1.84 -16.53
N GLY A 122 -9.04 1.60 -17.62
CA GLY A 122 -8.27 0.36 -17.81
C GLY A 122 -7.21 0.16 -16.72
N LEU A 123 -6.50 1.23 -16.35
CA LEU A 123 -5.53 1.20 -15.25
C LEU A 123 -6.20 0.98 -13.89
N SER A 124 -7.37 1.56 -13.64
CA SER A 124 -8.14 1.35 -12.42
C SER A 124 -8.49 -0.12 -12.25
N ASN A 125 -9.08 -0.74 -13.27
CA ASN A 125 -9.42 -2.17 -13.25
C ASN A 125 -8.16 -3.06 -13.06
N TYR A 126 -7.05 -2.70 -13.68
CA TYR A 126 -5.78 -3.40 -13.51
C TYR A 126 -5.28 -3.30 -12.05
N TYR A 127 -5.25 -2.10 -11.46
CA TYR A 127 -4.77 -1.93 -10.09
C TYR A 127 -5.73 -2.49 -9.05
N GLU A 128 -7.04 -2.50 -9.30
CA GLU A 128 -8.03 -3.20 -8.48
C GLU A 128 -7.69 -4.69 -8.38
N GLN A 129 -7.52 -5.35 -9.53
CA GLN A 129 -7.16 -6.76 -9.57
C GLN A 129 -5.82 -7.04 -8.88
N GLN A 130 -4.82 -6.15 -9.09
CA GLN A 130 -3.53 -6.27 -8.44
C GLN A 130 -3.60 -6.10 -6.92
N THR A 131 -4.49 -5.22 -6.44
CA THR A 131 -4.73 -5.01 -5.01
C THR A 131 -5.40 -6.24 -4.41
N ASN A 132 -6.45 -6.75 -5.05
CA ASN A 132 -7.18 -7.93 -4.60
C ASN A 132 -6.27 -9.17 -4.54
N ARG A 133 -5.42 -9.39 -5.54
CA ARG A 133 -4.42 -10.47 -5.52
C ARG A 133 -3.41 -10.30 -4.40
N ALA A 134 -2.95 -9.07 -4.16
CA ALA A 134 -1.99 -8.81 -3.10
C ALA A 134 -2.59 -9.05 -1.71
N VAL A 135 -3.86 -8.70 -1.49
CA VAL A 135 -4.60 -8.98 -0.26
C VAL A 135 -4.83 -10.49 -0.09
N SER A 136 -5.23 -11.20 -1.15
CA SER A 136 -5.40 -12.67 -1.12
C SER A 136 -4.10 -13.38 -0.71
N ASN A 137 -2.99 -13.03 -1.35
CA ASN A 137 -1.68 -13.59 -1.01
C ASN A 137 -1.30 -13.36 0.46
N MET A 138 -1.65 -12.19 1.04
CA MET A 138 -1.43 -11.93 2.46
C MET A 138 -2.27 -12.85 3.34
N THR A 139 -3.53 -13.08 2.96
CA THR A 139 -4.45 -13.96 3.70
C THR A 139 -3.98 -15.41 3.64
N GLU A 140 -3.50 -15.87 2.50
CA GLU A 140 -2.96 -17.21 2.31
C GLU A 140 -1.73 -17.50 3.18
N MET A 141 -0.93 -16.47 3.51
CA MET A 141 0.22 -16.61 4.41
C MET A 141 -0.17 -16.81 5.88
N ILE A 142 -1.41 -16.50 6.28
CA ILE A 142 -1.88 -16.68 7.65
C ILE A 142 -2.00 -18.17 7.98
N GLN A 143 -2.43 -19.00 7.03
CA GLN A 143 -2.65 -20.42 7.26
C GLN A 143 -1.37 -21.20 7.64
N PRO A 144 -0.23 -21.08 6.93
CA PRO A 144 1.02 -21.70 7.36
C PRO A 144 1.50 -21.18 8.73
N LEU A 145 1.32 -19.89 9.00
CA LEU A 145 1.75 -19.28 10.25
C LEU A 145 0.95 -19.83 11.45
N THR A 146 -0.35 -19.98 11.31
CA THR A 146 -1.21 -20.58 12.34
C THR A 146 -0.88 -22.04 12.56
N THR A 147 -0.59 -22.81 11.52
CA THR A 147 -0.18 -24.21 11.63
C THR A 147 1.13 -24.35 12.44
N VAL A 148 2.12 -23.52 12.15
CA VAL A 148 3.39 -23.50 12.89
C VAL A 148 3.15 -23.09 14.35
N ALA A 149 2.34 -22.07 14.61
CA ALA A 149 2.03 -21.64 15.96
C ALA A 149 1.35 -22.75 16.80
N ILE A 150 0.39 -23.47 16.21
CA ILE A 150 -0.28 -24.61 16.85
C ILE A 150 0.73 -25.74 17.09
N ALA A 151 1.58 -26.08 16.14
CA ALA A 151 2.58 -27.12 16.28
C ALA A 151 3.57 -26.82 17.43
N VAL A 152 4.02 -25.58 17.55
CA VAL A 152 4.88 -25.13 18.66
C VAL A 152 4.16 -25.26 20.01
N LEU A 153 2.90 -24.84 20.09
CA LEU A 153 2.10 -24.91 21.30
C LEU A 153 1.87 -26.37 21.74
N VAL A 154 1.49 -27.23 20.81
CA VAL A 154 1.28 -28.67 21.06
C VAL A 154 2.59 -29.33 21.48
N GLY A 155 3.69 -29.00 20.80
CA GLY A 155 5.04 -29.51 21.17
C GLY A 155 5.45 -29.09 22.56
N PHE A 156 5.19 -27.83 22.96
CA PHE A 156 5.45 -27.35 24.31
C PHE A 156 4.66 -28.11 25.37
N VAL A 157 3.36 -28.32 25.15
CA VAL A 157 2.48 -29.10 26.04
C VAL A 157 2.98 -30.55 26.17
N ALA A 158 3.35 -31.18 25.05
CA ALA A 158 3.87 -32.54 25.06
C ALA A 158 5.15 -32.67 25.93
N VAL A 159 6.10 -31.74 25.75
CA VAL A 159 7.33 -31.71 26.58
C VAL A 159 7.01 -31.48 28.05
N ALA A 160 6.07 -30.58 28.38
CA ALA A 160 5.66 -30.33 29.76
C ALA A 160 5.04 -31.56 30.41
N VAL A 161 4.20 -32.31 29.69
CA VAL A 161 3.58 -33.57 30.21
C VAL A 161 4.64 -34.64 30.43
N ILE A 162 5.53 -34.85 29.47
CA ILE A 162 6.59 -35.85 29.56
C ILE A 162 7.53 -35.53 30.72
N SER A 163 7.97 -34.28 30.90
CA SER A 163 8.83 -33.88 31.99
C SER A 163 8.11 -34.02 33.36
N GLY A 164 6.82 -33.77 33.42
CA GLY A 164 6.01 -34.02 34.65
C GLY A 164 5.97 -35.50 35.05
N ILE A 165 5.81 -36.40 34.04
CA ILE A 165 5.83 -37.85 34.29
C ILE A 165 7.21 -38.31 34.81
N TYR A 166 8.29 -37.85 34.14
CA TYR A 166 9.66 -38.21 34.58
C TYR A 166 9.98 -37.70 35.99
N SER A 167 9.57 -36.50 36.37
CA SER A 167 9.79 -35.96 37.71
C SER A 167 9.03 -36.75 38.79
N THR A 168 7.88 -37.30 38.46
CA THR A 168 7.08 -38.13 39.40
C THR A 168 7.71 -39.50 39.60
N ILE A 169 8.29 -40.10 38.57
CA ILE A 169 8.96 -41.41 38.67
C ILE A 169 10.26 -41.32 39.52
N THR A 170 11.05 -40.25 39.31
CA THR A 170 12.30 -40.04 40.07
C THR A 170 12.08 -39.64 41.54
N SER A 171 10.88 -39.21 41.92
CA SER A 171 10.56 -38.88 43.33
C SER A 171 10.05 -40.09 44.17
N ILE A 172 9.94 -41.27 43.57
CA ILE A 172 9.44 -42.50 44.22
C ILE A 172 10.61 -43.45 44.58
N GLU A 173 11.83 -43.19 44.14
CA GLU A 173 13.06 -43.87 44.60
C GLU A 173 13.72 -43.08 45.75
#